data_f29072ce8e835bb51d5b969ade57dbbe
#
_entry.id   f29072ce8e835bb51d5b969ade57dbbe
#
_cell.length_a   1.000
_cell.length_b   1.000
_cell.length_c   1.000
_cell.angle_alpha   90.00
_cell.angle_beta   90.00
_cell.angle_gamma   90.00
#
_symmetry.space_group_name_H-M   'P 1'
#
loop_
_entity.id
_entity.type
_entity.pdbx_description
1 polymer ?
#
loop_
_entity_poly.entity_id
_entity_poly.type
_entity_poly.pdbx_seq_one_letter_code
_entity_poly.pdbx_strand_id
1 'polypeptide(L)'
;MNRSYLTGVLSVLLGLTLAACEPKAGGSASEGKADKSVASVMVDSVNYRIDRGMQYTLYDISGGKKTPVGGSIVDTLESGGAKGCCLALPKEWRPGLMVRVEWGEADFDRIYPERYAKDLEIPRYDEPSDLYVVFYPEHEVEVVVSFGEPGHSSWQGRIKETPWNHCVAEHGRKECKRVLPKPGLSLEEMRGFCLSDTLDPGQCDRLLRTCIEDYEEPEMCKKLVWDKK
;
A
#
# COMPACT_ATOMS: atom_id res chain seq x y z
N MET A 1 36.76 19.98 -74.24
CA MET A 1 36.50 21.45 -74.02
C MET A 1 36.46 21.64 -72.49
N ASN A 2 37.51 22.35 -72.08
CA ASN A 2 37.79 22.95 -70.78
C ASN A 2 36.61 23.45 -69.96
N ARG A 3 36.64 23.27 -68.66
CA ARG A 3 36.91 24.39 -67.75
C ARG A 3 37.02 23.91 -66.28
N SER A 4 38.22 24.09 -65.80
CA SER A 4 38.56 24.16 -64.36
C SER A 4 37.83 25.33 -63.68
N TYR A 5 37.39 25.20 -62.46
CA TYR A 5 37.40 26.30 -61.48
C TYR A 5 37.84 25.82 -60.16
N LEU A 6 38.94 26.36 -59.73
CA LEU A 6 39.57 26.38 -58.42
C LEU A 6 38.74 27.19 -57.40
N THR A 7 39.15 27.02 -56.16
CA THR A 7 38.99 27.91 -54.98
C THR A 7 37.66 27.85 -54.29
N GLY A 8 37.60 27.70 -52.97
CA GLY A 8 38.44 28.22 -51.95
C GLY A 8 38.06 27.57 -50.62
N VAL A 9 39.11 27.23 -49.92
CA VAL A 9 39.09 26.80 -48.51
C VAL A 9 38.72 28.00 -47.66
N LEU A 10 37.61 27.96 -46.97
CA LEU A 10 37.34 28.88 -45.87
C LEU A 10 37.13 28.08 -44.60
N SER A 11 38.21 27.92 -43.85
CA SER A 11 38.21 27.37 -42.51
C SER A 11 37.53 28.35 -41.55
N VAL A 12 36.30 28.07 -41.19
CA VAL A 12 35.66 28.77 -40.09
C VAL A 12 35.90 27.90 -38.83
N LEU A 13 36.89 28.32 -38.06
CA LEU A 13 37.09 27.86 -36.68
C LEU A 13 35.95 28.41 -35.84
N LEU A 14 34.91 27.59 -35.66
CA LEU A 14 33.86 27.86 -34.67
C LEU A 14 34.34 27.39 -33.34
N GLY A 15 34.84 28.30 -32.52
CA GLY A 15 35.20 28.07 -31.14
C GLY A 15 33.96 27.71 -30.34
N LEU A 16 33.78 26.40 -30.01
CA LEU A 16 32.85 25.96 -28.99
C LEU A 16 33.43 26.35 -27.63
N THR A 17 32.95 27.44 -27.07
CA THR A 17 33.08 27.74 -25.66
C THR A 17 32.16 26.75 -24.92
N LEU A 18 32.74 25.70 -24.38
CA LEU A 18 32.11 24.83 -23.35
C LEU A 18 31.90 25.71 -22.11
N ALA A 19 30.70 26.27 -21.97
CA ALA A 19 30.25 26.80 -20.71
C ALA A 19 30.07 25.60 -19.78
N ALA A 20 31.08 25.35 -18.97
CA ALA A 20 30.98 24.44 -17.84
C ALA A 20 29.92 25.01 -16.89
N CYS A 21 28.73 24.40 -16.85
CA CYS A 21 27.79 24.60 -15.77
C CYS A 21 28.45 23.97 -14.53
N GLU A 22 29.10 24.78 -13.72
CA GLU A 22 29.45 24.40 -12.35
C GLU A 22 28.13 24.14 -11.60
N PRO A 23 27.94 22.91 -11.04
CA PRO A 23 26.83 22.70 -10.14
C PRO A 23 27.08 23.56 -8.92
N LYS A 24 26.30 24.61 -8.75
CA LYS A 24 26.27 25.42 -7.54
C LYS A 24 25.83 24.51 -6.39
N ALA A 25 26.78 23.88 -5.74
CA ALA A 25 26.58 23.20 -4.45
C ALA A 25 26.24 24.29 -3.42
N GLY A 26 24.96 24.58 -3.27
CA GLY A 26 24.46 25.63 -2.42
C GLY A 26 23.01 25.39 -2.04
N GLY A 27 22.71 24.16 -1.63
CA GLY A 27 21.52 23.80 -0.89
C GLY A 27 22.01 23.20 0.42
N SER A 28 22.32 24.04 1.40
CA SER A 28 22.41 23.63 2.79
C SER A 28 21.04 23.05 3.16
N ALA A 29 20.89 21.73 3.01
CA ALA A 29 19.83 21.02 3.70
C ALA A 29 20.10 21.33 5.17
N SER A 30 19.28 22.19 5.76
CA SER A 30 19.24 22.33 7.20
C SER A 30 18.93 20.93 7.71
N GLU A 31 19.92 20.25 8.26
CA GLU A 31 19.71 19.11 9.14
C GLU A 31 18.89 19.64 10.32
N GLY A 32 17.55 19.66 10.12
CA GLY A 32 16.63 19.87 11.20
C GLY A 32 16.96 18.79 12.21
N LYS A 33 17.42 19.19 13.39
CA LYS A 33 17.58 18.26 14.52
C LYS A 33 16.27 17.50 14.60
N ALA A 34 16.31 16.18 14.29
CA ALA A 34 15.16 15.32 14.44
C ALA A 34 14.66 15.51 15.88
N ASP A 35 13.41 15.92 16.03
CA ASP A 35 12.82 16.11 17.36
C ASP A 35 12.77 14.74 18.03
N LYS A 36 13.61 14.55 19.03
CA LYS A 36 13.75 13.27 19.74
C LYS A 36 12.50 12.91 20.55
N SER A 37 11.54 13.81 20.66
CA SER A 37 10.28 13.60 21.38
C SER A 37 9.20 12.94 20.52
N VAL A 38 9.40 12.80 19.22
CA VAL A 38 8.46 12.18 18.29
C VAL A 38 9.07 10.96 17.60
N ALA A 39 8.22 10.03 17.21
CA ALA A 39 8.54 8.89 16.34
C ALA A 39 7.79 9.05 15.02
N SER A 40 8.44 8.71 13.93
CA SER A 40 7.79 8.61 12.61
C SER A 40 7.25 7.21 12.45
N VAL A 41 5.92 7.08 12.30
CA VAL A 41 5.24 5.79 12.17
C VAL A 41 4.62 5.66 10.78
N MET A 42 4.48 4.44 10.30
CA MET A 42 3.80 4.15 9.04
C MET A 42 2.29 4.23 9.23
N VAL A 43 1.59 4.54 8.15
CA VAL A 43 0.12 4.49 8.07
C VAL A 43 -0.26 3.32 7.19
N ASP A 44 -1.12 2.47 7.70
CA ASP A 44 -1.64 1.29 7.01
C ASP A 44 -3.16 1.24 7.11
N SER A 45 -3.80 0.25 6.54
CA SER A 45 -5.26 0.13 6.55
C SER A 45 -5.74 -1.30 6.65
N VAL A 46 -6.96 -1.43 7.17
CA VAL A 46 -7.68 -2.70 7.31
C VAL A 46 -9.11 -2.49 6.88
N ASN A 47 -9.66 -3.40 6.08
CA ASN A 47 -11.02 -3.34 5.60
C ASN A 47 -11.81 -4.61 5.97
N TYR A 48 -12.77 -4.48 6.88
CA TYR A 48 -13.70 -5.56 7.27
C TYR A 48 -14.98 -5.60 6.43
N ARG A 49 -15.11 -4.71 5.45
CA ARG A 49 -16.27 -4.71 4.56
C ARG A 49 -16.19 -5.84 3.55
N ILE A 50 -17.34 -6.45 3.29
CA ILE A 50 -17.49 -7.54 2.32
C ILE A 50 -17.99 -7.07 0.96
N ASP A 51 -18.37 -5.81 0.84
CA ASP A 51 -19.07 -5.28 -0.33
C ASP A 51 -18.22 -4.34 -1.18
N ARG A 52 -17.23 -3.67 -0.57
CA ARG A 52 -16.41 -2.65 -1.26
C ARG A 52 -15.01 -2.52 -0.69
N GLY A 53 -14.07 -2.21 -1.57
CA GLY A 53 -12.80 -1.60 -1.21
C GLY A 53 -12.96 -0.14 -0.80
N MET A 54 -11.95 0.41 -0.16
CA MET A 54 -11.91 1.78 0.35
C MET A 54 -10.72 2.54 -0.17
N GLN A 55 -10.94 3.76 -0.67
CA GLN A 55 -9.88 4.74 -0.88
C GLN A 55 -9.95 5.78 0.22
N TYR A 56 -8.83 6.07 0.87
CA TYR A 56 -8.79 7.06 1.94
C TYR A 56 -7.59 7.99 1.87
N THR A 57 -7.72 9.11 2.55
CA THR A 57 -6.62 10.03 2.88
C THR A 57 -6.69 10.34 4.37
N LEU A 58 -5.54 10.25 5.04
CA LEU A 58 -5.37 10.57 6.44
C LEU A 58 -4.69 11.95 6.58
N TYR A 59 -5.21 12.75 7.49
CA TYR A 59 -4.65 14.06 7.82
C TYR A 59 -4.36 14.14 9.31
N ASP A 60 -3.22 14.69 9.69
CA ASP A 60 -2.98 15.19 11.04
C ASP A 60 -3.70 16.54 11.22
N ILE A 61 -4.51 16.62 12.25
CA ILE A 61 -5.24 17.84 12.63
C ILE A 61 -4.97 18.28 14.08
N SER A 62 -4.03 17.63 14.76
CA SER A 62 -3.69 17.91 16.17
C SER A 62 -3.25 19.35 16.41
N GLY A 63 -2.60 19.97 15.45
CA GLY A 63 -2.13 21.36 15.52
C GLY A 63 -3.12 22.41 15.02
N GLY A 64 -4.39 22.05 14.79
CA GLY A 64 -5.41 22.93 14.20
C GLY A 64 -5.24 23.20 12.69
N LYS A 65 -4.21 22.61 12.07
CA LYS A 65 -3.95 22.68 10.63
C LYS A 65 -4.11 21.29 10.02
N LYS A 66 -4.85 21.20 8.94
CA LYS A 66 -5.05 19.95 8.20
C LYS A 66 -3.81 19.65 7.35
N THR A 67 -3.01 18.65 7.75
CA THR A 67 -1.78 18.25 7.06
C THR A 67 -1.92 16.80 6.56
N PRO A 68 -1.80 16.51 5.27
CA PRO A 68 -1.88 15.15 4.76
C PRO A 68 -0.67 14.35 5.26
N VAL A 69 -0.90 13.13 5.73
CA VAL A 69 0.13 12.26 6.31
C VAL A 69 0.15 10.86 5.72
N GLY A 70 -0.86 10.50 4.93
CA GLY A 70 -0.93 9.22 4.25
C GLY A 70 -2.26 8.98 3.57
N GLY A 71 -2.37 7.86 2.92
CA GLY A 71 -3.58 7.41 2.24
C GLY A 71 -3.27 6.27 1.29
N SER A 72 -4.26 5.46 1.00
CA SER A 72 -4.13 4.29 0.13
C SER A 72 -5.50 3.84 -0.37
N ILE A 73 -5.48 2.78 -1.14
CA ILE A 73 -6.63 1.95 -1.44
C ILE A 73 -6.42 0.64 -0.69
N VAL A 74 -7.46 0.14 -0.04
CA VAL A 74 -7.51 -1.16 0.60
C VAL A 74 -8.70 -1.92 0.04
N ASP A 75 -8.44 -3.12 -0.43
CA ASP A 75 -9.48 -3.96 -1.06
C ASP A 75 -10.43 -4.57 -0.03
N THR A 76 -11.44 -5.26 -0.52
CA THR A 76 -12.42 -5.98 0.29
C THR A 76 -11.75 -7.07 1.13
N LEU A 77 -12.01 -7.12 2.42
CA LEU A 77 -11.47 -8.10 3.39
C LEU A 77 -9.94 -8.14 3.46
N GLU A 78 -9.28 -7.02 3.17
CA GLU A 78 -7.83 -6.90 3.18
C GLU A 78 -7.31 -6.26 4.47
N SER A 79 -6.12 -6.70 4.90
CA SER A 79 -5.28 -6.03 5.88
C SER A 79 -3.87 -5.88 5.34
N GLY A 80 -3.26 -4.71 5.53
CA GLY A 80 -1.90 -4.46 5.07
C GLY A 80 -1.82 -4.14 3.59
N GLY A 81 -2.24 -2.95 3.21
CA GLY A 81 -2.07 -2.40 1.86
C GLY A 81 -0.70 -1.76 1.65
N ALA A 82 -0.61 -0.83 0.71
CA ALA A 82 0.59 -0.02 0.55
C ALA A 82 0.74 0.93 1.75
N LYS A 83 1.70 0.62 2.63
CA LYS A 83 2.03 1.49 3.78
C LYS A 83 2.40 2.88 3.30
N GLY A 84 1.66 3.88 3.76
CA GLY A 84 1.96 5.29 3.53
C GLY A 84 2.94 5.82 4.59
N CYS A 85 3.80 6.73 4.23
CA CYS A 85 4.67 7.44 5.17
C CYS A 85 4.15 8.87 5.34
N CYS A 86 4.31 9.55 6.42
CA CYS A 86 4.63 9.10 7.77
C CYS A 86 3.86 10.00 8.71
N LEU A 87 3.28 9.48 9.76
CA LEU A 87 2.69 10.27 10.84
C LEU A 87 3.72 10.44 11.96
N ALA A 88 3.86 11.66 12.46
CA ALA A 88 4.71 11.94 13.63
C ALA A 88 3.89 11.76 14.91
N LEU A 89 4.17 10.70 15.68
CA LEU A 89 3.56 10.47 16.98
C LEU A 89 4.52 10.87 18.12
N PRO A 90 4.05 11.58 19.16
CA PRO A 90 4.83 11.76 20.39
C PRO A 90 5.26 10.41 20.96
N LYS A 91 6.48 10.33 21.54
CA LYS A 91 6.91 9.12 22.25
C LYS A 91 6.06 8.81 23.48
N GLU A 92 5.57 9.83 24.12
CA GLU A 92 4.61 9.71 25.21
C GLU A 92 3.24 10.18 24.72
N TRP A 93 2.25 9.32 24.83
CA TRP A 93 0.88 9.65 24.44
C TRP A 93 0.34 10.81 25.28
N ARG A 94 -0.43 11.68 24.66
CA ARG A 94 -1.17 12.77 25.30
C ARG A 94 -2.55 12.95 24.65
N PRO A 95 -3.56 13.41 25.40
CA PRO A 95 -4.86 13.75 24.82
C PRO A 95 -4.77 14.82 23.72
N GLY A 96 -5.73 14.80 22.80
CA GLY A 96 -5.82 15.79 21.72
C GLY A 96 -4.93 15.48 20.51
N LEU A 97 -4.39 14.28 20.40
CA LEU A 97 -3.79 13.79 19.16
C LEU A 97 -4.93 13.41 18.20
N MET A 98 -5.19 14.26 17.24
CA MET A 98 -6.36 14.15 16.37
C MET A 98 -5.95 13.90 14.93
N VAL A 99 -6.65 13.00 14.28
CA VAL A 99 -6.54 12.77 12.85
C VAL A 99 -7.92 12.89 12.18
N ARG A 100 -7.92 13.27 10.91
CA ARG A 100 -9.09 13.23 10.06
C ARG A 100 -8.90 12.17 8.98
N VAL A 101 -9.83 11.25 8.92
CA VAL A 101 -9.95 10.30 7.83
C VAL A 101 -10.98 10.82 6.84
N GLU A 102 -10.59 10.96 5.58
CA GLU A 102 -11.51 11.22 4.47
C GLU A 102 -11.48 9.99 3.56
N TRP A 103 -12.64 9.38 3.29
CA TRP A 103 -12.68 8.14 2.51
C TRP A 103 -13.89 8.09 1.58
N GLY A 104 -13.83 7.17 0.65
CA GLY A 104 -14.93 6.79 -0.22
C GLY A 104 -14.77 5.35 -0.66
N GLU A 105 -15.82 4.79 -1.20
CA GLU A 105 -15.78 3.47 -1.77
C GLU A 105 -14.93 3.47 -3.05
N ALA A 106 -14.14 2.43 -3.25
CA ALA A 106 -13.31 2.23 -4.43
C ALA A 106 -13.14 0.74 -4.66
N ASP A 107 -13.24 0.33 -5.92
CA ASP A 107 -12.76 -0.95 -6.39
C ASP A 107 -11.50 -0.70 -7.22
N PHE A 108 -10.75 -1.72 -7.57
CA PHE A 108 -9.48 -1.59 -8.29
C PHE A 108 -9.57 -0.75 -9.57
N ASP A 109 -10.70 -0.79 -10.27
CA ASP A 109 -10.96 -0.12 -11.54
C ASP A 109 -11.97 1.05 -11.45
N ARG A 110 -12.53 1.32 -10.25
CA ARG A 110 -13.60 2.29 -10.07
C ARG A 110 -13.54 3.01 -8.73
N ILE A 111 -13.64 4.34 -8.79
CA ILE A 111 -13.83 5.21 -7.62
C ILE A 111 -15.27 5.69 -7.63
N TYR A 112 -15.95 5.50 -6.51
CA TYR A 112 -17.32 5.96 -6.32
C TYR A 112 -17.34 7.42 -5.86
N PRO A 113 -18.39 8.21 -6.25
CA PRO A 113 -18.40 9.66 -5.99
C PRO A 113 -18.63 10.03 -4.53
N GLU A 114 -19.24 9.15 -3.76
CA GLU A 114 -19.60 9.43 -2.37
C GLU A 114 -18.37 9.52 -1.49
N ARG A 115 -18.33 10.53 -0.64
CA ARG A 115 -17.20 10.80 0.26
C ARG A 115 -17.68 11.01 1.69
N TYR A 116 -16.94 10.43 2.59
CA TYR A 116 -17.16 10.50 4.03
C TYR A 116 -15.95 11.13 4.70
N ALA A 117 -16.16 11.70 5.88
CA ALA A 117 -15.08 12.24 6.69
C ALA A 117 -15.40 12.10 8.17
N LYS A 118 -14.38 11.79 8.98
CA LYS A 118 -14.51 11.69 10.44
C LYS A 118 -13.21 12.15 11.10
N ASP A 119 -13.37 12.98 12.15
CA ASP A 119 -12.28 13.35 13.04
C ASP A 119 -12.22 12.34 14.17
N LEU A 120 -11.04 11.80 14.44
CA LEU A 120 -10.81 10.74 15.40
C LEU A 120 -9.63 11.09 16.30
N GLU A 121 -9.77 10.86 17.59
CA GLU A 121 -8.64 10.92 18.51
C GLU A 121 -7.82 9.63 18.39
N ILE A 122 -6.49 9.79 18.32
CA ILE A 122 -5.57 8.65 18.32
C ILE A 122 -5.65 7.99 19.70
N PRO A 123 -5.99 6.69 19.77
CA PRO A 123 -6.14 5.99 21.03
C PRO A 123 -4.82 5.97 21.82
N ARG A 124 -4.94 5.81 23.13
CA ARG A 124 -3.78 5.70 24.00
C ARG A 124 -2.89 4.54 23.59
N TYR A 125 -1.60 4.79 23.53
CA TYR A 125 -0.55 3.79 23.30
C TYR A 125 0.56 3.96 24.37
N ASP A 126 1.26 2.88 24.65
CA ASP A 126 2.42 2.91 25.56
C ASP A 126 3.70 3.24 24.77
N GLU A 127 3.82 2.77 23.53
CA GLU A 127 4.88 3.09 22.58
C GLU A 127 4.31 3.40 21.21
N PRO A 128 4.87 4.41 20.48
CA PRO A 128 4.47 4.70 19.12
C PRO A 128 4.76 3.50 18.20
N SER A 129 3.76 3.10 17.44
CA SER A 129 3.85 2.05 16.43
C SER A 129 2.98 2.41 15.22
N ASP A 130 2.88 1.54 14.24
CA ASP A 130 2.11 1.81 13.03
C ASP A 130 0.67 2.20 13.35
N LEU A 131 0.15 3.20 12.63
CA LEU A 131 -1.23 3.63 12.71
C LEU A 131 -2.03 2.93 11.61
N TYR A 132 -3.09 2.25 12.01
CA TYR A 132 -4.02 1.59 11.09
C TYR A 132 -5.32 2.37 11.00
N VAL A 133 -5.78 2.62 9.76
CA VAL A 133 -7.14 3.10 9.50
C VAL A 133 -8.01 1.88 9.22
N VAL A 134 -9.02 1.65 10.05
CA VAL A 134 -9.82 0.42 10.02
C VAL A 134 -11.24 0.75 9.58
N PHE A 135 -11.70 0.14 8.50
CA PHE A 135 -13.03 0.32 7.94
C PHE A 135 -13.95 -0.84 8.29
N TYR A 136 -15.16 -0.51 8.70
CA TYR A 136 -16.23 -1.43 9.06
C TYR A 136 -17.48 -1.20 8.21
N PRO A 137 -18.47 -2.12 8.24
CA PRO A 137 -19.79 -1.86 7.67
C PRO A 137 -20.39 -0.54 8.16
N GLU A 138 -21.43 -0.05 7.44
CA GLU A 138 -22.16 1.18 7.78
C GLU A 138 -21.30 2.46 7.84
N HIS A 139 -20.24 2.50 7.05
CA HIS A 139 -19.29 3.62 6.98
C HIS A 139 -18.62 3.98 8.31
N GLU A 140 -18.52 3.01 9.21
CA GLU A 140 -17.75 3.20 10.42
C GLU A 140 -16.26 3.13 10.15
N VAL A 141 -15.51 3.97 10.86
CA VAL A 141 -14.05 4.02 10.81
C VAL A 141 -13.48 4.24 12.20
N GLU A 142 -12.37 3.56 12.50
CA GLU A 142 -11.53 3.82 13.67
C GLU A 142 -10.06 3.92 13.27
N VAL A 143 -9.24 4.45 14.19
CA VAL A 143 -7.78 4.39 14.07
C VAL A 143 -7.21 3.58 15.22
N VAL A 144 -6.20 2.78 14.92
CA VAL A 144 -5.56 1.85 15.86
C VAL A 144 -4.06 2.04 15.80
N VAL A 145 -3.40 2.17 16.95
CA VAL A 145 -1.94 2.12 17.04
C VAL A 145 -1.52 0.73 17.46
N SER A 146 -0.73 0.03 16.66
CA SER A 146 -0.39 -1.37 16.92
C SER A 146 0.93 -1.78 16.26
N PHE A 147 1.69 -2.66 16.92
CA PHE A 147 2.88 -3.30 16.35
C PHE A 147 2.58 -4.42 15.34
N GLY A 148 1.36 -4.91 15.33
CA GLY A 148 0.95 -6.01 14.44
C GLY A 148 -0.42 -5.76 13.86
N GLU A 149 -0.73 -6.48 12.82
CA GLU A 149 -2.00 -6.48 12.11
C GLU A 149 -3.09 -7.29 12.84
N PRO A 150 -4.36 -7.25 12.40
CA PRO A 150 -5.39 -8.15 12.91
C PRO A 150 -4.94 -9.61 12.89
N GLY A 151 -5.26 -10.33 13.98
CA GLY A 151 -4.78 -11.71 14.21
C GLY A 151 -3.47 -11.79 15.00
N HIS A 152 -2.71 -10.71 15.11
CA HIS A 152 -1.53 -10.65 15.97
C HIS A 152 -1.93 -10.33 17.43
N SER A 153 -1.18 -10.85 18.39
CA SER A 153 -1.48 -10.66 19.84
C SER A 153 -1.38 -9.20 20.29
N SER A 154 -0.61 -8.36 19.59
CA SER A 154 -0.49 -6.92 19.88
C SER A 154 -1.61 -6.08 19.26
N TRP A 155 -2.47 -6.66 18.45
CA TRP A 155 -3.54 -5.91 17.78
C TRP A 155 -4.53 -5.30 18.77
N GLN A 156 -4.75 -3.98 18.67
CA GLN A 156 -5.58 -3.21 19.61
C GLN A 156 -6.98 -2.87 19.04
N GLY A 157 -7.24 -3.14 17.76
CA GLY A 157 -8.55 -2.90 17.15
C GLY A 157 -9.69 -3.71 17.81
N ARG A 158 -10.93 -3.28 17.62
CA ARG A 158 -12.12 -3.92 18.25
C ARG A 158 -12.36 -5.36 17.80
N ILE A 159 -12.09 -5.67 16.53
CA ILE A 159 -12.13 -7.04 15.99
C ILE A 159 -10.71 -7.60 16.05
N LYS A 160 -10.53 -8.76 16.68
CA LYS A 160 -9.20 -9.35 16.89
C LYS A 160 -8.75 -10.24 15.74
N GLU A 161 -9.67 -10.85 15.05
CA GLU A 161 -9.44 -11.73 13.90
C GLU A 161 -9.03 -10.90 12.67
N THR A 162 -8.37 -11.56 11.72
CA THR A 162 -8.16 -10.97 10.39
C THR A 162 -9.50 -10.72 9.70
N PRO A 163 -9.60 -9.77 8.75
CA PRO A 163 -10.83 -9.52 8.00
C PRO A 163 -11.41 -10.78 7.37
N TRP A 164 -10.56 -11.64 6.83
CA TRP A 164 -10.96 -12.93 6.27
C TRP A 164 -11.59 -13.85 7.32
N ASN A 165 -10.91 -14.08 8.45
CA ASN A 165 -11.41 -14.98 9.48
C ASN A 165 -12.71 -14.47 10.12
N HIS A 166 -12.80 -13.16 10.31
CA HIS A 166 -14.03 -12.52 10.79
C HIS A 166 -15.19 -12.75 9.81
N CYS A 167 -14.97 -12.49 8.52
CA CYS A 167 -15.96 -12.73 7.49
C CYS A 167 -16.42 -14.20 7.47
N VAL A 168 -15.49 -15.14 7.53
CA VAL A 168 -15.82 -16.59 7.54
C VAL A 168 -16.67 -16.97 8.76
N ALA A 169 -16.38 -16.40 9.92
CA ALA A 169 -17.16 -16.63 11.13
C ALA A 169 -18.59 -16.10 11.03
N GLU A 170 -18.78 -14.91 10.44
CA GLU A 170 -20.09 -14.24 10.34
C GLU A 170 -20.94 -14.71 9.14
N HIS A 171 -20.32 -14.96 7.99
CA HIS A 171 -21.04 -15.17 6.73
C HIS A 171 -20.76 -16.55 6.10
N GLY A 172 -19.79 -17.28 6.63
CA GLY A 172 -19.35 -18.55 6.06
C GLY A 172 -18.39 -18.39 4.87
N ARG A 173 -17.53 -19.39 4.70
CA ARG A 173 -16.41 -19.38 3.75
C ARG A 173 -16.85 -19.12 2.30
N LYS A 174 -17.96 -19.72 1.88
CA LYS A 174 -18.47 -19.59 0.50
C LYS A 174 -18.83 -18.15 0.14
N GLU A 175 -19.47 -17.44 1.05
CA GLU A 175 -19.87 -16.04 0.83
C GLU A 175 -18.64 -15.13 0.81
N CYS A 176 -17.71 -15.32 1.75
CA CYS A 176 -16.48 -14.52 1.80
C CYS A 176 -15.61 -14.71 0.55
N LYS A 177 -15.53 -15.93 0.01
CA LYS A 177 -14.83 -16.17 -1.27
C LYS A 177 -15.49 -15.48 -2.45
N ARG A 178 -16.81 -15.36 -2.44
CA ARG A 178 -17.55 -14.71 -3.54
C ARG A 178 -17.21 -13.23 -3.71
N VAL A 179 -16.88 -12.56 -2.61
CA VAL A 179 -16.61 -11.12 -2.58
C VAL A 179 -15.13 -10.77 -2.70
N LEU A 180 -14.24 -11.73 -2.50
CA LEU A 180 -12.83 -11.48 -2.75
C LEU A 180 -12.61 -11.15 -4.23
N PRO A 181 -11.75 -10.17 -4.54
CA PRO A 181 -11.27 -10.02 -5.90
C PRO A 181 -10.72 -11.38 -6.35
N LYS A 182 -11.09 -11.80 -7.56
CA LYS A 182 -10.53 -13.03 -8.11
C LYS A 182 -9.01 -12.89 -8.02
N PRO A 183 -8.29 -13.92 -7.53
CA PRO A 183 -6.84 -13.84 -7.44
C PRO A 183 -6.32 -13.32 -8.77
N GLY A 184 -5.47 -12.31 -8.73
CA GLY A 184 -5.02 -11.55 -9.90
C GLY A 184 -4.25 -12.38 -10.93
N LEU A 185 -4.08 -13.70 -10.67
CA LEU A 185 -3.50 -14.67 -11.56
C LEU A 185 -4.54 -15.74 -11.86
N SER A 186 -4.86 -15.91 -13.14
CA SER A 186 -5.62 -17.07 -13.61
C SER A 186 -4.85 -18.36 -13.30
N LEU A 187 -5.54 -19.50 -13.23
CA LEU A 187 -4.88 -20.82 -13.08
C LEU A 187 -3.80 -21.05 -14.14
N GLU A 188 -3.99 -20.52 -15.33
CA GLU A 188 -3.03 -20.63 -16.44
C GLU A 188 -1.78 -19.77 -16.20
N GLU A 189 -1.94 -18.57 -15.67
CA GLU A 189 -0.83 -17.72 -15.26
C GLU A 189 -0.06 -18.29 -14.08
N MET A 190 -0.74 -18.82 -13.06
CA MET A 190 -0.10 -19.56 -11.96
C MET A 190 0.69 -20.75 -12.45
N ARG A 191 0.14 -21.51 -13.42
CA ARG A 191 0.84 -22.61 -14.09
C ARG A 191 2.10 -22.12 -14.81
N GLY A 192 2.00 -21.02 -15.56
CA GLY A 192 3.13 -20.38 -16.22
C GLY A 192 4.27 -20.04 -15.26
N PHE A 193 3.93 -19.52 -14.10
CA PHE A 193 4.91 -19.22 -13.04
C PHE A 193 5.56 -20.48 -12.47
N CYS A 194 4.80 -21.54 -12.18
CA CYS A 194 5.35 -22.79 -11.65
C CYS A 194 6.19 -23.56 -12.67
N LEU A 195 5.97 -23.35 -13.96
CA LEU A 195 6.76 -23.98 -15.04
C LEU A 195 7.99 -23.17 -15.42
N SER A 196 8.10 -21.92 -14.98
CA SER A 196 9.27 -21.09 -15.26
C SER A 196 10.45 -21.54 -14.38
N ASP A 197 11.63 -21.66 -14.98
CA ASP A 197 12.87 -21.97 -14.25
C ASP A 197 13.34 -20.84 -13.32
N THR A 198 12.59 -19.74 -13.27
CA THR A 198 12.92 -18.53 -12.49
C THR A 198 12.34 -18.54 -11.08
N LEU A 199 11.42 -19.46 -10.77
CA LEU A 199 10.81 -19.54 -9.44
C LEU A 199 11.51 -20.57 -8.55
N ASP A 200 11.78 -20.14 -7.31
CA ASP A 200 12.17 -21.05 -6.24
C ASP A 200 11.09 -22.14 -6.05
N PRO A 201 11.46 -23.43 -5.97
CA PRO A 201 10.53 -24.54 -5.71
C PRO A 201 9.59 -24.29 -4.51
N GLY A 202 10.07 -23.62 -3.46
CA GLY A 202 9.25 -23.23 -2.32
C GLY A 202 8.16 -22.21 -2.62
N GLN A 203 8.29 -21.41 -3.66
CA GLN A 203 7.25 -20.47 -4.10
C GLN A 203 6.12 -21.20 -4.82
N CYS A 204 6.43 -22.18 -5.63
CA CYS A 204 5.43 -23.00 -6.31
C CYS A 204 4.59 -23.81 -5.31
N ASP A 205 5.23 -24.35 -4.26
CA ASP A 205 4.53 -25.06 -3.17
C ASP A 205 3.60 -24.14 -2.38
N ARG A 206 3.98 -22.86 -2.20
CA ARG A 206 3.09 -21.86 -1.58
C ARG A 206 1.89 -21.55 -2.47
N LEU A 207 2.12 -21.31 -3.78
CA LEU A 207 1.05 -21.09 -4.76
C LEU A 207 0.09 -22.27 -4.83
N LEU A 208 0.61 -23.51 -4.80
CA LEU A 208 -0.21 -24.71 -4.77
C LEU A 208 -1.09 -24.79 -3.53
N ARG A 209 -0.53 -24.50 -2.34
CA ARG A 209 -1.32 -24.48 -1.09
C ARG A 209 -2.41 -23.42 -1.18
N THR A 210 -2.08 -22.19 -1.59
CA THR A 210 -3.06 -21.12 -1.78
C THR A 210 -4.14 -21.53 -2.78
N CYS A 211 -3.77 -22.13 -3.91
CA CYS A 211 -4.74 -22.66 -4.87
C CYS A 211 -5.69 -23.68 -4.23
N ILE A 212 -5.16 -24.67 -3.51
CA ILE A 212 -5.98 -25.72 -2.86
C ILE A 212 -6.91 -25.09 -1.81
N GLU A 213 -6.42 -24.13 -1.07
CA GLU A 213 -7.21 -23.43 -0.03
C GLU A 213 -8.30 -22.57 -0.66
N ASP A 214 -8.01 -21.91 -1.80
CA ASP A 214 -8.89 -20.92 -2.41
C ASP A 214 -9.92 -21.53 -3.37
N TYR A 215 -9.59 -22.57 -4.13
CA TYR A 215 -10.46 -23.06 -5.20
C TYR A 215 -11.34 -24.27 -4.82
N GLU A 216 -11.20 -24.85 -3.62
CA GLU A 216 -11.96 -26.05 -3.17
C GLU A 216 -11.88 -27.27 -4.16
N GLU A 217 -11.06 -27.16 -5.20
CA GLU A 217 -10.84 -28.19 -6.22
C GLU A 217 -9.37 -28.65 -6.20
N PRO A 218 -8.94 -29.42 -5.19
CA PRO A 218 -7.54 -29.80 -5.04
C PRO A 218 -6.97 -30.52 -6.26
N GLU A 219 -7.80 -31.22 -7.03
CA GLU A 219 -7.35 -31.92 -8.25
C GLU A 219 -7.01 -30.95 -9.40
N MET A 220 -7.70 -29.81 -9.50
CA MET A 220 -7.39 -28.78 -10.49
C MET A 220 -6.09 -28.07 -10.13
N CYS A 221 -5.89 -27.75 -8.85
CA CYS A 221 -4.67 -27.16 -8.36
C CYS A 221 -3.45 -28.08 -8.50
N LYS A 222 -3.63 -29.39 -8.26
CA LYS A 222 -2.57 -30.41 -8.48
C LYS A 222 -2.11 -30.46 -9.93
N LYS A 223 -3.01 -30.30 -10.92
CA LYS A 223 -2.64 -30.24 -12.33
C LYS A 223 -1.71 -29.08 -12.70
N LEU A 224 -1.64 -28.02 -11.86
CA LEU A 224 -0.71 -26.90 -12.07
C LEU A 224 0.76 -27.31 -11.88
N VAL A 225 1.02 -28.36 -11.09
CA VAL A 225 2.37 -28.72 -10.64
C VAL A 225 2.91 -30.01 -11.28
N TRP A 226 2.05 -30.87 -11.83
CA TRP A 226 2.40 -32.26 -12.18
C TRP A 226 2.97 -32.47 -13.57
N ASP A 227 3.05 -31.48 -14.45
CA ASP A 227 3.61 -31.62 -15.78
C ASP A 227 5.13 -31.34 -15.87
N LYS A 228 5.84 -31.30 -14.73
CA LYS A 228 7.32 -31.40 -14.72
C LYS A 228 7.73 -32.87 -14.80
N LYS A 229 7.76 -33.41 -16.03
CA LYS A 229 8.56 -34.57 -16.39
C LYS A 229 9.59 -34.18 -17.42
#